data_8b05e9d56fe207c493985da8f4f3be56
#
_entry.id   8b05e9d56fe207c493985da8f4f3be56
#
_cell.length_a   1.000
_cell.length_b   1.000
_cell.length_c   1.000
_cell.angle_alpha   90.00
_cell.angle_beta   90.00
_cell.angle_gamma   90.00
#
_symmetry.space_group_name_H-M   'P 1'
#
loop_
_entity.id
_entity.type
_entity.pdbx_description
1 polymer ?
#
loop_
_entity_poly.entity_id
_entity_poly.type
_entity_poly.pdbx_seq_one_letter_code
_entity_poly.pdbx_strand_id
1 'polypeptide(L)'
;MYKYIARLSGKPYDKFVMPVPSFNVINGGSHAGNRLACQEFMILPVGASSFKEALVMGCEVYHTLKGVIKNKYGQDACNVGDEGGFAPSVQDNNEALDVLMDALEKSGHAGKVKIGTDVAASEFYKEGKYDLDFK
;
A
#
# COMPACT_ATOMS: atom_id res chain seq x y z
N MET A 1 11.71 -8.93 -21.91
CA MET A 1 10.86 -9.95 -21.26
C MET A 1 9.38 -9.77 -21.59
N TYR A 2 8.73 -8.62 -21.32
CA TYR A 2 7.28 -8.40 -21.52
C TYR A 2 6.78 -8.70 -22.95
N LYS A 3 7.50 -8.31 -23.99
CA LYS A 3 7.16 -8.63 -25.40
C LYS A 3 7.19 -10.14 -25.69
N TYR A 4 8.15 -10.86 -25.08
CA TYR A 4 8.24 -12.30 -25.23
C TYR A 4 7.05 -13.01 -24.56
N ILE A 5 6.66 -12.58 -23.37
CA ILE A 5 5.49 -13.09 -22.66
C ILE A 5 4.20 -12.83 -23.47
N ALA A 6 4.02 -11.62 -23.98
CA ALA A 6 2.88 -11.29 -24.84
C ALA A 6 2.82 -12.19 -26.08
N ARG A 7 3.97 -12.43 -26.74
CA ARG A 7 4.06 -13.36 -27.88
C ARG A 7 3.65 -14.78 -27.50
N LEU A 8 4.14 -15.30 -26.36
CA LEU A 8 3.77 -16.66 -25.90
C LEU A 8 2.29 -16.77 -25.54
N SER A 9 1.66 -15.69 -25.05
CA SER A 9 0.24 -15.66 -24.71
C SER A 9 -0.68 -15.49 -25.93
N GLY A 10 -0.14 -15.38 -27.14
CA GLY A 10 -0.91 -15.12 -28.35
C GLY A 10 -1.52 -13.72 -28.43
N LYS A 11 -1.10 -12.79 -27.57
CA LYS A 11 -1.55 -11.40 -27.55
C LYS A 11 -0.70 -10.53 -28.48
N PRO A 12 -1.24 -9.42 -28.99
CA PRO A 12 -0.42 -8.42 -29.69
C PRO A 12 0.76 -7.99 -28.81
N TYR A 13 1.95 -7.86 -29.42
CA TYR A 13 3.19 -7.50 -28.71
C TYR A 13 3.83 -6.20 -29.23
N ASP A 14 3.06 -5.42 -29.95
CA ASP A 14 3.39 -4.11 -30.51
C ASP A 14 2.75 -2.94 -29.74
N LYS A 15 1.65 -3.21 -29.02
CA LYS A 15 0.96 -2.24 -28.15
C LYS A 15 0.81 -2.78 -26.75
N PHE A 16 1.16 -1.96 -25.77
CA PHE A 16 1.06 -2.30 -24.34
C PHE A 16 0.37 -1.19 -23.58
N VAL A 17 -0.39 -1.57 -22.58
CA VAL A 17 -0.97 -0.64 -21.59
C VAL A 17 -0.03 -0.60 -20.39
N MET A 18 0.37 0.61 -19.97
CA MET A 18 1.15 0.77 -18.76
C MET A 18 0.31 0.38 -17.54
N PRO A 19 0.85 -0.40 -16.60
CA PRO A 19 0.14 -0.74 -15.38
C PRO A 19 -0.06 0.50 -14.51
N VAL A 20 -1.09 0.49 -13.68
CA VAL A 20 -1.19 1.41 -12.55
C VAL A 20 -0.10 1.02 -11.54
N PRO A 21 0.77 1.95 -11.11
CA PRO A 21 1.74 1.64 -10.08
C PRO A 21 1.05 1.38 -8.73
N SER A 22 1.51 0.39 -8.01
CA SER A 22 1.08 0.09 -6.64
C SER A 22 2.19 0.52 -5.68
N PHE A 23 1.85 1.32 -4.69
CA PHE A 23 2.80 1.81 -3.69
C PHE A 23 2.45 1.21 -2.33
N ASN A 24 3.35 0.44 -1.75
CA ASN A 24 3.22 0.03 -0.37
C ASN A 24 3.53 1.23 0.54
N VAL A 25 2.58 1.64 1.36
CA VAL A 25 2.69 2.87 2.18
C VAL A 25 2.57 2.63 3.67
N ILE A 26 1.93 1.54 4.11
CA ILE A 26 1.90 1.10 5.50
C ILE A 26 2.23 -0.40 5.54
N ASN A 27 3.19 -0.76 6.38
CA ASN A 27 3.58 -2.13 6.65
C ASN A 27 2.96 -2.65 7.95
N GLY A 28 2.58 -3.91 7.92
CA GLY A 28 2.16 -4.70 9.06
C GLY A 28 2.71 -6.12 8.97
N GLY A 29 1.99 -7.11 9.46
CA GLY A 29 2.36 -8.51 9.36
C GLY A 29 3.76 -8.78 9.92
N SER A 30 4.45 -9.72 9.32
CA SER A 30 5.83 -10.09 9.68
C SER A 30 6.86 -9.00 9.36
N HIS A 31 6.49 -7.98 8.54
CA HIS A 31 7.37 -6.92 8.09
C HIS A 31 7.38 -5.67 8.99
N ALA A 32 6.61 -5.68 10.08
CA ALA A 32 6.55 -4.56 11.02
C ALA A 32 6.39 -5.02 12.46
N GLY A 33 6.87 -4.20 13.39
CA GLY A 33 6.73 -4.44 14.83
C GLY A 33 5.42 -3.97 15.44
N ASN A 34 4.44 -3.55 14.62
CA ASN A 34 3.11 -3.12 15.06
C ASN A 34 2.13 -4.31 15.18
N ARG A 35 0.88 -4.04 15.56
CA ARG A 35 -0.16 -5.08 15.76
C ARG A 35 -0.97 -5.44 14.51
N LEU A 36 -0.65 -4.85 13.36
CA LEU A 36 -1.35 -5.17 12.12
C LEU A 36 -1.10 -6.63 11.72
N ALA A 37 -2.18 -7.37 11.47
CA ALA A 37 -2.09 -8.70 10.88
C ALA A 37 -1.85 -8.62 9.36
N CYS A 38 -2.53 -7.71 8.67
CA CYS A 38 -2.33 -7.45 7.26
C CYS A 38 -0.94 -6.86 6.99
N GLN A 39 -0.21 -7.45 6.04
CA GLN A 39 1.20 -7.14 5.80
C GLN A 39 1.42 -5.81 5.08
N GLU A 40 0.59 -5.51 4.06
CA GLU A 40 0.77 -4.33 3.21
C GLU A 40 -0.55 -3.60 3.00
N PHE A 41 -0.49 -2.27 3.12
CA PHE A 41 -1.52 -1.36 2.67
C PHE A 41 -0.94 -0.50 1.56
N MET A 42 -1.56 -0.61 0.39
CA MET A 42 -1.07 -0.01 -0.84
C MET A 42 -2.03 1.05 -1.35
N ILE A 43 -1.48 2.03 -2.08
CA ILE A 43 -2.25 3.00 -2.84
C ILE A 43 -2.04 2.78 -4.34
N LEU A 44 -3.14 2.90 -5.11
CA LEU A 44 -3.18 2.70 -6.56
C LEU A 44 -3.84 3.93 -7.20
N PRO A 45 -3.06 4.82 -7.87
CA PRO A 45 -3.57 6.03 -8.50
C PRO A 45 -4.31 5.75 -9.82
N VAL A 46 -5.47 5.10 -9.74
CA VAL A 46 -6.26 4.66 -10.91
C VAL A 46 -6.88 5.82 -11.70
N GLY A 47 -7.03 6.99 -11.07
CA GLY A 47 -7.57 8.20 -11.70
C GLY A 47 -6.53 9.03 -12.44
N ALA A 48 -5.25 8.60 -12.51
CA ALA A 48 -4.22 9.28 -13.25
C ALA A 48 -4.36 9.03 -14.77
N SER A 49 -4.08 10.05 -15.57
CA SER A 49 -4.11 9.97 -17.04
C SER A 49 -2.82 9.41 -17.64
N SER A 50 -1.74 9.33 -16.86
CA SER A 50 -0.44 8.82 -17.26
C SER A 50 0.31 8.18 -16.08
N PHE A 51 1.29 7.32 -16.40
CA PHE A 51 2.17 6.72 -15.39
C PHE A 51 2.93 7.78 -14.60
N LYS A 52 3.41 8.85 -15.27
CA LYS A 52 4.07 9.98 -14.61
C LYS A 52 3.14 10.67 -13.60
N GLU A 53 1.90 10.93 -13.98
CA GLU A 53 0.91 11.53 -13.08
C GLU A 53 0.61 10.59 -11.89
N ALA A 54 0.49 9.29 -12.15
CA ALA A 54 0.31 8.30 -11.09
C ALA A 54 1.47 8.31 -10.07
N LEU A 55 2.73 8.44 -10.55
CA LEU A 55 3.88 8.59 -9.66
C LEU A 55 3.80 9.87 -8.82
N VAL A 56 3.41 11.00 -9.41
CA VAL A 56 3.23 12.26 -8.67
C VAL A 56 2.18 12.11 -7.58
N MET A 57 0.99 11.58 -7.93
CA MET A 57 -0.09 11.33 -6.96
C MET A 57 0.38 10.41 -5.83
N GLY A 58 1.07 9.32 -6.16
CA GLY A 58 1.60 8.39 -5.16
C GLY A 58 2.57 9.05 -4.19
N CYS A 59 3.49 9.86 -4.70
CA CYS A 59 4.44 10.61 -3.86
C CYS A 59 3.73 11.64 -2.97
N GLU A 60 2.76 12.38 -3.49
CA GLU A 60 2.00 13.38 -2.73
C GLU A 60 1.21 12.73 -1.60
N VAL A 61 0.52 11.62 -1.86
CA VAL A 61 -0.19 10.86 -0.83
C VAL A 61 0.80 10.31 0.21
N TYR A 62 1.92 9.72 -0.23
CA TYR A 62 2.93 9.17 0.68
C TYR A 62 3.49 10.21 1.64
N HIS A 63 3.86 11.40 1.14
CA HIS A 63 4.38 12.48 1.98
C HIS A 63 3.30 13.09 2.88
N THR A 64 2.05 13.17 2.41
CA THR A 64 0.92 13.60 3.24
C THR A 64 0.67 12.59 4.36
N LEU A 65 0.68 11.28 4.04
CA LEU A 65 0.56 10.20 5.01
C LEU A 65 1.66 10.27 6.09
N LYS A 66 2.90 10.58 5.70
CA LYS A 66 3.97 10.82 6.67
C LYS A 66 3.60 11.90 7.69
N GLY A 67 3.04 13.02 7.22
CA GLY A 67 2.57 14.10 8.07
C GLY A 67 1.44 13.67 9.02
N VAL A 68 0.47 12.92 8.51
CA VAL A 68 -0.65 12.38 9.31
C VAL A 68 -0.12 11.45 10.40
N ILE A 69 0.76 10.51 10.05
CA ILE A 69 1.37 9.55 10.98
C ILE A 69 2.17 10.30 12.05
N LYS A 70 3.01 11.25 11.65
CA LYS A 70 3.81 12.06 12.58
C LYS A 70 2.95 12.79 13.60
N ASN A 71 1.85 13.39 13.15
CA ASN A 71 0.96 14.15 14.00
C ASN A 71 0.18 13.26 14.99
N LYS A 72 -0.19 12.04 14.56
CA LYS A 72 -1.01 11.12 15.38
C LYS A 72 -0.16 10.24 16.30
N TYR A 73 0.99 9.77 15.84
CA TYR A 73 1.80 8.75 16.54
C TYR A 73 3.22 9.21 16.91
N GLY A 74 3.62 10.40 16.50
CA GLY A 74 4.95 10.94 16.76
C GLY A 74 5.97 10.65 15.64
N GLN A 75 7.18 11.22 15.81
CA GLN A 75 8.24 11.18 14.79
C GLN A 75 8.73 9.74 14.50
N ASP A 76 8.86 8.92 15.52
CA ASP A 76 9.41 7.56 15.41
C ASP A 76 8.49 6.63 14.60
N ALA A 77 7.19 6.93 14.56
CA ALA A 77 6.22 6.20 13.75
C ALA A 77 6.40 6.39 12.24
N CYS A 78 7.23 7.35 11.82
CA CYS A 78 7.59 7.59 10.42
C CYS A 78 8.77 6.75 9.93
N ASN A 79 9.29 5.83 10.75
CA ASN A 79 10.29 4.87 10.31
C ASN A 79 9.66 3.93 9.26
N VAL A 80 10.47 3.56 8.27
CA VAL A 80 10.03 2.71 7.16
C VAL A 80 10.63 1.32 7.26
N GLY A 81 9.86 0.33 6.82
CA GLY A 81 10.37 -1.03 6.63
C GLY A 81 11.13 -1.19 5.32
N ASP A 82 11.60 -2.40 5.04
CA ASP A 82 12.38 -2.73 3.84
C ASP A 82 11.63 -2.44 2.53
N GLU A 83 10.33 -2.44 2.57
CA GLU A 83 9.44 -2.15 1.43
C GLU A 83 9.06 -0.67 1.30
N GLY A 84 9.62 0.19 2.17
CA GLY A 84 9.41 1.64 2.14
C GLY A 84 8.08 2.13 2.73
N GLY A 85 7.21 1.25 3.20
CA GLY A 85 6.00 1.60 3.94
C GLY A 85 6.30 2.00 5.38
N PHE A 86 5.50 2.91 5.94
CA PHE A 86 5.61 3.30 7.35
C PHE A 86 5.10 2.17 8.26
N ALA A 87 5.64 2.10 9.45
CA ALA A 87 5.26 1.10 10.48
C ALA A 87 4.71 1.77 11.74
N PRO A 88 3.61 2.55 11.66
CA PRO A 88 3.04 3.21 12.82
C PRO A 88 2.48 2.20 13.83
N SER A 89 2.43 2.58 15.10
CA SER A 89 1.87 1.76 16.19
C SER A 89 0.33 1.76 16.17
N VAL A 90 -0.26 1.44 15.03
CA VAL A 90 -1.71 1.24 14.87
C VAL A 90 -2.14 -0.08 15.50
N GLN A 91 -3.36 -0.12 16.02
CA GLN A 91 -3.87 -1.25 16.80
C GLN A 91 -4.54 -2.32 15.93
N ASP A 92 -5.18 -1.92 14.84
CA ASP A 92 -5.88 -2.83 13.92
C ASP A 92 -5.91 -2.30 12.49
N ASN A 93 -6.46 -3.12 11.59
CA ASN A 93 -6.54 -2.82 10.16
C ASN A 93 -7.48 -1.63 9.86
N ASN A 94 -8.54 -1.41 10.66
CA ASN A 94 -9.46 -0.30 10.44
C ASN A 94 -8.77 1.03 10.76
N GLU A 95 -8.00 1.08 11.85
CA GLU A 95 -7.21 2.28 12.17
C GLU A 95 -6.19 2.61 11.09
N ALA A 96 -5.55 1.60 10.48
CA ALA A 96 -4.64 1.81 9.36
C ALA A 96 -5.36 2.39 8.12
N LEU A 97 -6.57 1.88 7.82
CA LEU A 97 -7.39 2.40 6.73
C LEU A 97 -7.85 3.84 7.01
N ASP A 98 -8.26 4.17 8.24
CA ASP A 98 -8.68 5.53 8.62
C ASP A 98 -7.53 6.53 8.43
N VAL A 99 -6.32 6.18 8.86
CA VAL A 99 -5.12 7.01 8.67
C VAL A 99 -4.82 7.22 7.18
N LEU A 100 -5.00 6.19 6.37
CA LEU A 100 -4.77 6.26 4.94
C LEU A 100 -5.85 7.09 4.22
N MET A 101 -7.12 6.94 4.63
CA MET A 101 -8.21 7.76 4.11
C MET A 101 -8.03 9.25 4.44
N ASP A 102 -7.61 9.59 5.67
CA ASP A 102 -7.28 10.96 6.07
C ASP A 102 -6.15 11.55 5.20
N ALA A 103 -5.14 10.74 4.89
CA ALA A 103 -4.07 11.16 3.99
C ALA A 103 -4.54 11.38 2.55
N LEU A 104 -5.45 10.54 2.03
CA LEU A 104 -6.04 10.70 0.71
C LEU A 104 -6.89 11.98 0.60
N GLU A 105 -7.65 12.30 1.62
CA GLU A 105 -8.45 13.53 1.68
C GLU A 105 -7.54 14.77 1.73
N LYS A 106 -6.56 14.78 2.64
CA LYS A 106 -5.62 15.90 2.83
C LYS A 106 -4.72 16.16 1.62
N SER A 107 -4.38 15.11 0.87
CA SER A 107 -3.61 15.25 -0.36
C SER A 107 -4.43 15.74 -1.56
N GLY A 108 -5.77 15.77 -1.45
CA GLY A 108 -6.66 16.13 -2.55
C GLY A 108 -6.86 15.03 -3.61
N HIS A 109 -6.46 13.79 -3.29
CA HIS A 109 -6.55 12.66 -4.21
C HIS A 109 -7.66 11.65 -3.87
N ALA A 110 -8.54 11.99 -2.93
CA ALA A 110 -9.72 11.20 -2.63
C ALA A 110 -10.55 10.95 -3.90
N GLY A 111 -10.97 9.70 -4.12
CA GLY A 111 -11.71 9.28 -5.32
C GLY A 111 -10.86 8.98 -6.56
N LYS A 112 -9.62 9.48 -6.65
CA LYS A 112 -8.68 9.18 -7.75
C LYS A 112 -7.71 8.04 -7.41
N VAL A 113 -7.49 7.79 -6.14
CA VAL A 113 -6.60 6.74 -5.64
C VAL A 113 -7.43 5.67 -4.94
N LYS A 114 -7.16 4.41 -5.25
CA LYS A 114 -7.76 3.26 -4.57
C LYS A 114 -6.77 2.69 -3.55
N ILE A 115 -7.31 2.02 -2.55
CA ILE A 115 -6.53 1.28 -1.56
C ILE A 115 -6.54 -0.19 -1.96
N GLY A 116 -5.40 -0.84 -1.86
CA GLY A 116 -5.21 -2.27 -1.99
C GLY A 116 -4.51 -2.83 -0.76
N THR A 117 -4.66 -4.12 -0.52
CA THR A 117 -3.96 -4.81 0.58
C THR A 117 -3.35 -6.11 0.08
N ASP A 118 -2.16 -6.42 0.56
CA ASP A 118 -1.64 -7.79 0.59
C ASP A 118 -1.71 -8.29 2.02
N VAL A 119 -2.57 -9.27 2.23
CA VAL A 119 -2.86 -9.77 3.58
C VAL A 119 -1.77 -10.72 4.07
N ALA A 120 -1.08 -11.42 3.16
CA ALA A 120 -0.11 -12.47 3.46
C ALA A 120 -0.66 -13.51 4.47
N ALA A 121 -1.90 -13.95 4.25
CA ALA A 121 -2.69 -14.73 5.22
C ALA A 121 -2.08 -16.06 5.61
N SER A 122 -1.16 -16.62 4.80
CA SER A 122 -0.41 -17.84 5.15
C SER A 122 0.44 -17.68 6.41
N GLU A 123 0.87 -16.45 6.74
CA GLU A 123 1.70 -16.15 7.91
C GLU A 123 0.96 -16.40 9.24
N PHE A 124 -0.37 -16.23 9.24
CA PHE A 124 -1.20 -16.38 10.42
C PHE A 124 -2.28 -17.48 10.29
N TYR A 125 -2.16 -18.35 9.28
CA TYR A 125 -3.01 -19.52 9.16
C TYR A 125 -2.40 -20.70 9.93
N LYS A 126 -3.11 -21.19 10.94
CA LYS A 126 -2.70 -22.32 11.78
C LYS A 126 -3.89 -23.23 12.07
N GLU A 127 -3.72 -24.54 11.89
CA GLU A 127 -4.70 -25.57 12.29
C GLU A 127 -6.14 -25.28 11.84
N GLY A 128 -6.31 -24.81 10.61
CA GLY A 128 -7.62 -24.53 10.02
C GLY A 128 -8.25 -23.19 10.42
N LYS A 129 -7.49 -22.31 11.10
CA LYS A 129 -7.94 -20.98 11.56
C LYS A 129 -6.96 -19.90 11.17
N TYR A 130 -7.47 -18.67 11.06
CA TYR A 130 -6.65 -17.46 10.95
C TYR A 130 -6.52 -16.81 12.32
N ASP A 131 -5.31 -16.75 12.84
CA ASP A 131 -4.98 -16.12 14.10
C ASP A 131 -4.44 -14.71 13.84
N LEU A 132 -5.25 -13.69 14.03
CA LEU A 132 -4.88 -12.30 13.79
C LEU A 132 -3.98 -11.70 14.88
N ASP A 133 -3.79 -12.41 16.00
CA ASP A 133 -2.90 -12.03 17.10
C ASP A 133 -1.67 -12.96 17.13
N PHE A 134 -1.15 -13.27 15.97
CA PHE A 134 -0.10 -14.29 15.76
C PHE A 134 1.33 -13.82 16.12
N LYS A 135 1.51 -12.55 16.47
CA LYS A 135 2.79 -11.92 16.81
C LYS A 135 3.08 -11.97 18.30
#